data_dda5d2a9510d89a3fdf03869d2c6219d
#
_entry.id   dda5d2a9510d89a3fdf03869d2c6219d
#
_cell.length_a   1.000
_cell.length_b   1.000
_cell.length_c   1.000
_cell.angle_alpha   90.00
_cell.angle_beta   90.00
_cell.angle_gamma   90.00
#
_symmetry.space_group_name_H-M   'P 1'
#
loop_
_entity.id
_entity.type
_entity.pdbx_description
1 polymer ?
#
loop_
_entity_poly.entity_id
_entity_poly.type
_entity_poly.pdbx_seq_one_letter_code
_entity_poly.pdbx_strand_id
1 'polypeptide(L)'
;VLQSEDRVAVKPHAAPVFHSIQYLLGNQSKEKLENFRGFGGAQSYPSRTKDTADVDYSTGSVGLGGAITIFGSLIQDYLYQHNLINEQNRNGKMVALLGDAELDEGNIYEALLEGAKQNVRNCWWVIDYNRQSLDAVVADELHLKIDELFASMGWRVVTLKYGKKLQNLSKIKGGNKILNWIDNCPNDLYSALSYLGSKGWRGHLNNDLKHDKD
;
A
#
# COMPACT_ATOMS: atom_id res chain seq x y z
N VAL A 1 9.43 -4.68 11.80
CA VAL A 1 9.05 -3.68 12.82
C VAL A 1 9.80 -2.40 12.49
N LEU A 2 9.10 -1.26 12.52
CA LEU A 2 9.68 0.05 12.30
C LEU A 2 10.57 0.44 13.48
N GLN A 3 11.62 1.18 13.20
CA GLN A 3 12.55 1.75 14.17
C GLN A 3 12.30 3.25 14.32
N SER A 4 12.90 3.89 15.31
CA SER A 4 12.74 5.33 15.57
C SER A 4 13.25 6.20 14.41
N GLU A 5 14.18 5.69 13.62
CA GLU A 5 14.79 6.35 12.47
C GLU A 5 13.96 6.23 11.20
N ASP A 6 13.02 5.27 11.15
CA ASP A 6 12.17 5.06 9.99
C ASP A 6 11.14 6.19 9.87
N ARG A 7 10.75 6.50 8.64
CA ARG A 7 9.72 7.50 8.31
C ARG A 7 8.66 6.89 7.42
N VAL A 8 7.39 7.21 7.68
CA VAL A 8 6.26 6.59 7.01
C VAL A 8 5.36 7.64 6.35
N ALA A 9 5.18 7.51 5.06
CA ALA A 9 4.15 8.21 4.31
C ALA A 9 2.92 7.30 4.18
N VAL A 10 1.78 7.73 4.72
CA VAL A 10 0.55 6.94 4.70
C VAL A 10 -0.37 7.47 3.61
N LYS A 11 -0.86 6.60 2.73
CA LYS A 11 -1.82 6.99 1.68
C LYS A 11 -3.02 7.77 2.28
N PRO A 12 -3.52 8.80 1.57
CA PRO A 12 -4.55 9.69 2.12
C PRO A 12 -5.79 8.94 2.61
N HIS A 13 -6.26 7.97 1.82
CA HIS A 13 -7.48 7.21 2.12
C HIS A 13 -7.34 6.22 3.30
N ALA A 14 -6.13 5.96 3.77
CA ALA A 14 -5.88 5.17 4.97
C ALA A 14 -5.81 6.01 6.26
N ALA A 15 -6.13 7.30 6.21
CA ALA A 15 -6.14 8.18 7.39
C ALA A 15 -6.95 7.60 8.58
N PRO A 16 -8.15 7.01 8.41
CA PRO A 16 -8.86 6.39 9.52
C PRO A 16 -8.07 5.28 10.20
N VAL A 17 -7.38 4.44 9.41
CA VAL A 17 -6.54 3.36 9.94
C VAL A 17 -5.34 3.94 10.68
N PHE A 18 -4.67 4.93 10.09
CA PHE A 18 -3.54 5.62 10.70
C PHE A 18 -3.91 6.21 12.06
N HIS A 19 -4.98 7.01 12.13
CA HIS A 19 -5.43 7.64 13.37
C HIS A 19 -5.88 6.60 14.42
N SER A 20 -6.47 5.48 13.99
CA SER A 20 -6.83 4.40 14.89
C SER A 20 -5.60 3.71 15.49
N ILE A 21 -4.56 3.49 14.69
CA ILE A 21 -3.27 2.95 15.17
C ILE A 21 -2.63 3.93 16.16
N GLN A 22 -2.60 5.21 15.85
CA GLN A 22 -2.05 6.24 16.74
C GLN A 22 -2.83 6.29 18.08
N TYR A 23 -4.14 6.12 18.04
CA TYR A 23 -4.93 5.98 19.28
C TYR A 23 -4.54 4.74 20.10
N LEU A 24 -4.38 3.59 19.46
CA LEU A 24 -3.97 2.36 20.15
C LEU A 24 -2.54 2.45 20.72
N LEU A 25 -1.69 3.27 20.12
CA LEU A 25 -0.33 3.56 20.61
C LEU A 25 -0.30 4.64 21.70
N GLY A 26 -1.44 5.28 22.00
CA GLY A 26 -1.53 6.37 22.98
C GLY A 26 -1.14 7.77 22.45
N ASN A 27 -0.91 7.89 21.16
CA ASN A 27 -0.48 9.15 20.52
C ASN A 27 -1.66 10.01 20.03
N GLN A 28 -2.88 9.48 20.03
CA GLN A 28 -4.10 10.15 19.59
C GLN A 28 -5.17 10.06 20.64
N SER A 29 -5.95 11.11 20.88
CA SER A 29 -7.06 11.08 21.82
C SER A 29 -8.31 10.46 21.18
N LYS A 30 -9.13 9.79 22.03
CA LYS A 30 -10.41 9.21 21.61
C LYS A 30 -11.36 10.29 21.06
N GLU A 31 -11.41 11.45 21.75
CA GLU A 31 -12.24 12.59 21.34
C GLU A 31 -11.93 13.07 19.92
N LYS A 32 -10.64 13.21 19.58
CA LYS A 32 -10.22 13.62 18.24
C LYS A 32 -10.54 12.56 17.19
N LEU A 33 -10.41 11.28 17.56
CA LEU A 33 -10.75 10.18 16.67
C LEU A 33 -12.26 10.10 16.42
N GLU A 34 -13.08 10.27 17.45
CA GLU A 34 -14.55 10.30 17.32
C GLU A 34 -15.03 11.51 16.51
N ASN A 35 -14.28 12.62 16.54
CA ASN A 35 -14.55 13.82 15.76
C ASN A 35 -13.71 13.84 14.44
N PHE A 36 -13.40 12.68 13.88
CA PHE A 36 -12.63 12.57 12.64
C PHE A 36 -13.28 13.41 11.52
N ARG A 37 -12.48 14.25 10.85
CA ARG A 37 -12.89 15.25 9.86
C ARG A 37 -13.70 16.43 10.40
N GLY A 38 -14.08 16.42 11.66
CA GLY A 38 -14.73 17.56 12.31
C GLY A 38 -13.73 18.66 12.68
N PHE A 39 -14.24 19.84 12.97
CA PHE A 39 -13.40 20.95 13.45
C PHE A 39 -12.71 20.57 14.77
N GLY A 40 -11.39 20.70 14.83
CA GLY A 40 -10.59 20.28 15.98
C GLY A 40 -10.40 18.77 16.15
N GLY A 41 -10.98 17.95 15.30
CA GLY A 41 -10.78 16.50 15.28
C GLY A 41 -9.52 16.06 14.52
N ALA A 42 -9.36 14.74 14.37
CA ALA A 42 -8.31 14.17 13.55
C ALA A 42 -8.49 14.52 12.07
N GLN A 43 -7.39 14.83 11.38
CA GLN A 43 -7.43 15.33 10.01
C GLN A 43 -7.93 14.29 9.00
N SER A 44 -8.60 14.76 7.96
CA SER A 44 -9.07 13.92 6.85
C SER A 44 -7.92 13.14 6.20
N TYR A 45 -6.74 13.75 6.13
CA TYR A 45 -5.50 13.17 5.65
C TYR A 45 -4.39 13.47 6.64
N PRO A 46 -3.46 12.53 6.87
CA PRO A 46 -2.38 12.75 7.83
C PRO A 46 -1.64 14.07 7.55
N SER A 47 -1.51 14.89 8.56
CA SER A 47 -0.91 16.22 8.44
C SER A 47 0.10 16.46 9.53
N ARG A 48 1.36 16.67 9.15
CA ARG A 48 2.45 16.96 10.06
C ARG A 48 2.25 18.26 10.88
N THR A 49 1.48 19.19 10.35
CA THR A 49 1.29 20.51 10.96
C THR A 49 -0.04 20.69 11.69
N LYS A 50 -1.01 19.82 11.43
CA LYS A 50 -2.38 19.95 11.96
C LYS A 50 -2.78 18.83 12.91
N ASP A 51 -2.22 17.63 12.74
CA ASP A 51 -2.46 16.53 13.65
C ASP A 51 -1.63 16.71 14.93
N THR A 52 -2.15 16.20 16.04
CA THR A 52 -1.41 16.13 17.32
C THR A 52 -0.60 14.84 17.45
N ALA A 53 -0.95 13.81 16.71
CA ALA A 53 -0.16 12.59 16.61
C ALA A 53 1.08 12.84 15.74
N ASP A 54 2.15 12.10 15.99
CA ASP A 54 3.33 12.12 15.14
C ASP A 54 2.99 11.67 13.71
N VAL A 55 3.21 12.59 12.77
CA VAL A 55 3.05 12.38 11.34
C VAL A 55 4.36 12.73 10.65
N ASP A 56 5.03 11.75 10.07
CA ASP A 56 6.31 12.00 9.39
C ASP A 56 6.14 12.83 8.13
N TYR A 57 5.10 12.52 7.33
CA TYR A 57 4.81 13.19 6.06
C TYR A 57 3.33 13.52 5.92
N SER A 58 3.05 14.74 5.47
CA SER A 58 1.70 15.12 5.06
C SER A 58 1.39 14.54 3.68
N THR A 59 0.32 13.75 3.56
CA THR A 59 0.02 12.97 2.34
C THR A 59 -1.35 13.27 1.75
N GLY A 60 -1.81 14.51 1.86
CA GLY A 60 -3.13 14.90 1.33
C GLY A 60 -3.24 14.82 -0.19
N SER A 61 -2.14 14.91 -0.93
CA SER A 61 -2.10 14.76 -2.39
C SER A 61 -1.76 13.33 -2.78
N VAL A 62 -2.60 12.74 -3.63
CA VAL A 62 -2.44 11.38 -4.11
C VAL A 62 -1.11 11.21 -4.86
N GLY A 63 -0.39 10.12 -4.60
CA GLY A 63 0.92 9.82 -5.20
C GLY A 63 2.12 10.51 -4.55
N LEU A 64 1.94 11.64 -3.86
CA LEU A 64 3.06 12.34 -3.24
C LEU A 64 3.75 11.54 -2.13
N GLY A 65 3.05 10.60 -1.49
CA GLY A 65 3.64 9.73 -0.48
C GLY A 65 4.82 8.93 -1.00
N GLY A 66 4.70 8.40 -2.22
CA GLY A 66 5.80 7.70 -2.90
C GLY A 66 6.96 8.65 -3.20
N ALA A 67 6.68 9.75 -3.91
CA ALA A 67 7.70 10.72 -4.30
C ALA A 67 8.49 11.26 -3.11
N ILE A 68 7.80 11.66 -2.02
CA ILE A 68 8.44 12.24 -0.84
C ILE A 68 9.38 11.25 -0.13
N THR A 69 9.11 9.95 -0.19
CA THR A 69 10.00 8.95 0.41
C THR A 69 11.28 8.77 -0.39
N ILE A 70 11.24 8.88 -1.72
CA ILE A 70 12.45 8.91 -2.56
C ILE A 70 13.32 10.11 -2.21
N PHE A 71 12.74 11.31 -2.21
CA PHE A 71 13.50 12.51 -1.88
C PHE A 71 13.95 12.54 -0.42
N GLY A 72 13.15 12.00 0.51
CA GLY A 72 13.55 11.82 1.90
C GLY A 72 14.79 10.94 2.06
N SER A 73 14.88 9.86 1.26
CA SER A 73 16.05 8.99 1.22
C SER A 73 17.30 9.72 0.69
N LEU A 74 17.16 10.51 -0.38
CA LEU A 74 18.26 11.31 -0.91
C LEU A 74 18.76 12.36 0.09
N ILE A 75 17.84 13.03 0.77
CA ILE A 75 18.19 13.99 1.82
C ILE A 75 18.93 13.30 2.97
N GLN A 76 18.49 12.12 3.37
CA GLN A 76 19.14 11.33 4.43
C GLN A 76 20.60 10.99 4.08
N ASP A 77 20.84 10.53 2.84
CA ASP A 77 22.19 10.27 2.36
C ASP A 77 23.03 11.55 2.28
N TYR A 78 22.45 12.67 1.83
CA TYR A 78 23.11 13.97 1.81
C TYR A 78 23.53 14.40 3.24
N LEU A 79 22.62 14.33 4.20
CA LEU A 79 22.91 14.71 5.59
C LEU A 79 24.02 13.82 6.19
N TYR A 80 24.02 12.54 5.88
CA TYR A 80 25.08 11.63 6.34
C TYR A 80 26.44 12.00 5.73
N GLN A 81 26.51 12.24 4.42
CA GLN A 81 27.75 12.61 3.72
C GLN A 81 28.36 13.91 4.24
N HIS A 82 27.50 14.80 4.74
CA HIS A 82 27.93 16.06 5.37
C HIS A 82 28.13 15.97 6.89
N ASN A 83 28.11 14.76 7.47
CA ASN A 83 28.30 14.52 8.92
C ASN A 83 27.26 15.23 9.80
N LEU A 84 26.04 15.45 9.29
CA LEU A 84 24.93 16.06 10.02
C LEU A 84 24.06 15.03 10.75
N ILE A 85 24.14 13.76 10.38
CA ILE A 85 23.50 12.64 11.06
C ILE A 85 24.49 11.47 11.19
N ASN A 86 24.21 10.57 12.14
CA ASN A 86 25.03 9.37 12.37
C ASN A 86 24.60 8.19 11.48
N GLU A 87 25.37 7.10 11.54
CA GLU A 87 25.12 5.86 10.77
C GLU A 87 23.74 5.26 11.07
N GLN A 88 23.29 5.28 12.32
CA GLN A 88 22.00 4.77 12.72
C GLN A 88 20.89 5.51 11.99
N ASN A 89 20.90 6.84 12.02
CA ASN A 89 19.89 7.66 11.33
C ASN A 89 19.93 7.48 9.81
N ARG A 90 21.13 7.26 9.24
CA ARG A 90 21.27 6.95 7.81
C ARG A 90 20.59 5.65 7.41
N ASN A 91 20.52 4.67 8.30
CA ASN A 91 19.95 3.35 8.02
C ASN A 91 18.42 3.32 8.21
N GLY A 92 17.78 4.41 8.63
CA GLY A 92 16.34 4.55 8.70
C GLY A 92 15.68 4.33 7.33
N LYS A 93 14.55 3.66 7.32
CA LYS A 93 13.78 3.36 6.09
C LYS A 93 12.81 4.49 5.80
N MET A 94 12.66 4.78 4.52
CA MET A 94 11.61 5.65 4.01
C MET A 94 10.50 4.76 3.44
N VAL A 95 9.40 4.63 4.18
CA VAL A 95 8.30 3.70 3.86
C VAL A 95 7.11 4.47 3.32
N ALA A 96 6.62 4.11 2.14
CA ALA A 96 5.34 4.61 1.64
C ALA A 96 4.30 3.50 1.61
N LEU A 97 3.13 3.77 2.20
CA LEU A 97 1.92 2.98 1.98
C LEU A 97 1.13 3.65 0.86
N LEU A 98 0.97 2.97 -0.27
CA LEU A 98 0.33 3.47 -1.48
C LEU A 98 -0.89 2.62 -1.83
N GLY A 99 -1.90 3.23 -2.43
CA GLY A 99 -2.95 2.49 -3.13
C GLY A 99 -2.52 2.20 -4.57
N ASP A 100 -3.09 1.17 -5.18
CA ASP A 100 -2.85 0.85 -6.59
C ASP A 100 -3.29 2.01 -7.51
N ALA A 101 -4.39 2.70 -7.20
CA ALA A 101 -4.83 3.88 -7.93
C ALA A 101 -3.90 5.10 -7.76
N GLU A 102 -3.04 5.14 -6.75
CA GLU A 102 -2.01 6.20 -6.65
C GLU A 102 -0.94 6.06 -7.72
N LEU A 103 -0.80 4.88 -8.30
CA LEU A 103 0.11 4.63 -9.41
C LEU A 103 -0.38 5.25 -10.74
N ASP A 104 -1.59 5.80 -10.79
CA ASP A 104 -2.06 6.59 -11.93
C ASP A 104 -1.47 8.01 -11.96
N GLU A 105 -0.84 8.44 -10.86
CA GLU A 105 -0.25 9.77 -10.74
C GLU A 105 1.14 9.84 -11.38
N GLY A 106 1.36 10.80 -12.29
CA GLY A 106 2.61 10.96 -13.04
C GLY A 106 3.84 11.15 -12.14
N ASN A 107 3.67 11.83 -10.98
CA ASN A 107 4.77 12.07 -10.04
C ASN A 107 5.38 10.79 -9.45
N ILE A 108 4.64 9.69 -9.41
CA ILE A 108 5.13 8.37 -8.99
C ILE A 108 6.22 7.88 -9.95
N TYR A 109 5.97 7.97 -11.25
CA TYR A 109 6.92 7.50 -12.28
C TYR A 109 8.15 8.37 -12.36
N GLU A 110 7.99 9.70 -12.23
CA GLU A 110 9.10 10.64 -12.19
C GLU A 110 9.99 10.37 -10.98
N ALA A 111 9.40 10.18 -9.79
CA ALA A 111 10.14 9.85 -8.58
C ALA A 111 10.80 8.48 -8.64
N LEU A 112 10.12 7.47 -9.20
CA LEU A 112 10.64 6.12 -9.39
C LEU A 112 11.89 6.14 -10.29
N LEU A 113 11.82 6.86 -11.41
CA LEU A 113 12.94 7.02 -12.32
C LEU A 113 14.12 7.77 -11.67
N GLU A 114 13.82 8.82 -10.91
CA GLU A 114 14.88 9.56 -10.20
C GLU A 114 15.52 8.69 -9.12
N GLY A 115 14.74 7.93 -8.36
CA GLY A 115 15.25 6.96 -7.41
C GLY A 115 16.17 5.91 -8.03
N ALA A 116 15.84 5.43 -9.24
CA ALA A 116 16.68 4.50 -9.98
C ALA A 116 18.01 5.15 -10.42
N LYS A 117 17.98 6.39 -10.94
CA LYS A 117 19.19 7.15 -11.33
C LYS A 117 20.12 7.39 -10.13
N GLN A 118 19.58 7.68 -8.98
CA GLN A 118 20.33 7.97 -7.76
C GLN A 118 20.66 6.73 -6.92
N ASN A 119 20.25 5.54 -7.39
CA ASN A 119 20.47 4.28 -6.70
C ASN A 119 19.96 4.29 -5.24
N VAL A 120 18.75 4.79 -5.03
CA VAL A 120 18.10 4.85 -3.73
C VAL A 120 17.92 3.44 -3.17
N ARG A 121 18.29 3.20 -1.91
CA ARG A 121 18.42 1.84 -1.36
C ARG A 121 17.57 1.55 -0.12
N ASN A 122 17.09 2.55 0.59
CA ASN A 122 16.35 2.42 1.86
C ASN A 122 14.88 2.80 1.75
N CYS A 123 14.35 2.89 0.53
CA CYS A 123 12.93 3.10 0.28
C CYS A 123 12.17 1.78 0.21
N TRP A 124 11.04 1.73 0.88
CA TRP A 124 10.09 0.62 0.82
C TRP A 124 8.73 1.15 0.41
N TRP A 125 8.21 0.71 -0.71
CA TRP A 125 6.84 1.00 -1.11
C TRP A 125 5.97 -0.23 -0.90
N VAL A 126 4.94 -0.06 -0.09
CA VAL A 126 3.93 -1.09 0.19
C VAL A 126 2.68 -0.70 -0.58
N ILE A 127 2.40 -1.39 -1.66
CA ILE A 127 1.26 -1.13 -2.53
C ILE A 127 0.10 -2.02 -2.09
N ASP A 128 -0.98 -1.39 -1.64
CA ASP A 128 -2.23 -2.07 -1.34
C ASP A 128 -3.02 -2.25 -2.64
N TYR A 129 -2.80 -3.41 -3.28
CA TYR A 129 -3.47 -3.76 -4.52
C TYR A 129 -4.86 -4.30 -4.25
N ASN A 130 -5.86 -3.42 -4.18
CA ASN A 130 -7.23 -3.74 -3.88
C ASN A 130 -8.15 -3.84 -5.10
N ARG A 131 -7.60 -3.65 -6.30
CA ARG A 131 -8.30 -3.66 -7.60
C ARG A 131 -9.35 -2.55 -7.77
N GLN A 132 -9.26 -1.48 -6.98
CA GLN A 132 -10.20 -0.37 -7.00
C GLN A 132 -9.51 0.91 -7.46
N SER A 133 -10.17 1.68 -8.32
CA SER A 133 -9.88 3.07 -8.61
C SER A 133 -10.95 3.97 -8.00
N LEU A 134 -10.92 5.28 -8.28
CA LEU A 134 -11.83 6.24 -7.64
C LEU A 134 -13.31 5.92 -7.87
N ASP A 135 -13.69 5.58 -9.09
CA ASP A 135 -15.05 5.34 -9.54
C ASP A 135 -15.22 4.05 -10.37
N ALA A 136 -14.16 3.26 -10.46
CA ALA A 136 -14.10 2.05 -11.25
C ALA A 136 -13.18 1.00 -10.62
N VAL A 137 -13.03 -0.13 -11.26
CA VAL A 137 -11.98 -1.10 -10.97
C VAL A 137 -10.78 -0.86 -11.89
N VAL A 138 -9.58 -1.24 -11.45
CA VAL A 138 -8.37 -1.18 -12.29
C VAL A 138 -8.42 -2.23 -13.40
N ALA A 139 -7.59 -2.06 -14.43
CA ALA A 139 -7.47 -3.03 -15.52
C ALA A 139 -7.05 -4.42 -15.00
N ASP A 140 -7.58 -5.47 -15.63
CA ASP A 140 -7.22 -6.83 -15.29
C ASP A 140 -5.72 -7.07 -15.46
N GLU A 141 -5.13 -7.87 -14.57
CA GLU A 141 -3.70 -8.22 -14.57
C GLU A 141 -2.73 -7.02 -14.48
N LEU A 142 -3.21 -5.82 -14.11
CA LEU A 142 -2.36 -4.64 -13.99
C LEU A 142 -1.19 -4.86 -13.02
N HIS A 143 -1.38 -5.68 -11.98
CA HIS A 143 -0.33 -6.01 -11.02
C HIS A 143 0.93 -6.62 -11.67
N LEU A 144 0.79 -7.39 -12.77
CA LEU A 144 1.93 -7.97 -13.48
C LEU A 144 2.77 -6.88 -14.13
N LYS A 145 2.11 -5.88 -14.74
CA LYS A 145 2.80 -4.71 -15.34
C LYS A 145 3.48 -3.84 -14.28
N ILE A 146 2.85 -3.70 -13.11
CA ILE A 146 3.44 -2.99 -11.97
C ILE A 146 4.70 -3.71 -11.51
N ASP A 147 4.65 -5.03 -11.31
CA ASP A 147 5.80 -5.83 -10.89
C ASP A 147 6.96 -5.70 -11.90
N GLU A 148 6.69 -5.79 -13.20
CA GLU A 148 7.68 -5.60 -14.27
C GLU A 148 8.28 -4.20 -14.25
N LEU A 149 7.47 -3.16 -14.08
CA LEU A 149 7.92 -1.78 -14.01
C LEU A 149 8.91 -1.57 -12.86
N PHE A 150 8.55 -1.98 -11.64
CA PHE A 150 9.43 -1.85 -10.48
C PHE A 150 10.71 -2.66 -10.64
N ALA A 151 10.62 -3.88 -11.15
CA ALA A 151 11.80 -4.72 -11.43
C ALA A 151 12.73 -4.06 -12.45
N SER A 152 12.19 -3.44 -13.51
CA SER A 152 12.98 -2.72 -14.53
C SER A 152 13.72 -1.51 -13.97
N MET A 153 13.20 -0.90 -12.89
CA MET A 153 13.84 0.21 -12.18
C MET A 153 14.78 -0.26 -11.04
N GLY A 154 15.11 -1.55 -10.99
CA GLY A 154 16.05 -2.12 -10.02
C GLY A 154 15.45 -2.40 -8.63
N TRP A 155 14.14 -2.33 -8.46
CA TRP A 155 13.49 -2.65 -7.20
C TRP A 155 13.35 -4.16 -7.01
N ARG A 156 13.51 -4.59 -5.77
CA ARG A 156 13.15 -5.95 -5.37
C ARG A 156 11.64 -6.00 -5.08
N VAL A 157 10.90 -6.67 -5.95
CA VAL A 157 9.45 -6.86 -5.78
C VAL A 157 9.18 -8.09 -4.91
N VAL A 158 8.26 -7.95 -3.96
CA VAL A 158 7.78 -9.04 -3.10
C VAL A 158 6.26 -9.01 -3.10
N THR A 159 5.65 -9.98 -3.77
CA THR A 159 4.19 -10.09 -3.85
C THR A 159 3.66 -10.92 -2.68
N LEU A 160 2.86 -10.30 -1.81
CA LEU A 160 2.17 -10.96 -0.71
C LEU A 160 0.74 -11.28 -1.14
N LYS A 161 0.49 -12.55 -1.44
CA LYS A 161 -0.78 -13.01 -1.99
C LYS A 161 -1.38 -14.08 -1.11
N TYR A 162 -2.66 -13.94 -0.82
CA TYR A 162 -3.45 -14.83 0.01
C TYR A 162 -3.08 -14.88 1.50
N GLY A 163 -4.11 -15.05 2.34
CA GLY A 163 -3.94 -15.41 3.75
C GLY A 163 -3.72 -16.91 3.93
N LYS A 164 -3.31 -17.31 5.12
CA LYS A 164 -2.97 -18.72 5.46
C LYS A 164 -4.04 -19.74 5.04
N LYS A 165 -5.33 -19.40 5.11
CA LYS A 165 -6.43 -20.29 4.73
C LYS A 165 -6.41 -20.61 3.24
N LEU A 166 -6.26 -19.59 2.38
CA LEU A 166 -6.17 -19.76 0.93
C LEU A 166 -4.86 -20.43 0.53
N GLN A 167 -3.73 -20.07 1.15
CA GLN A 167 -2.45 -20.76 0.90
C GLN A 167 -2.54 -22.25 1.21
N ASN A 168 -3.31 -22.66 2.22
CA ASN A 168 -3.49 -24.06 2.52
C ASN A 168 -4.35 -24.81 1.49
N LEU A 169 -5.12 -24.12 0.65
CA LEU A 169 -5.87 -24.75 -0.45
C LEU A 169 -4.94 -25.45 -1.45
N SER A 170 -3.75 -24.91 -1.71
CA SER A 170 -2.78 -25.55 -2.62
C SER A 170 -2.38 -26.96 -2.18
N LYS A 171 -2.57 -27.31 -0.91
CA LYS A 171 -2.27 -28.64 -0.33
C LYS A 171 -3.45 -29.62 -0.46
N ILE A 172 -4.60 -29.17 -0.90
CA ILE A 172 -5.82 -29.96 -1.03
C ILE A 172 -6.04 -30.27 -2.50
N LYS A 173 -6.49 -31.51 -2.81
CA LYS A 173 -6.82 -31.91 -4.19
C LYS A 173 -7.85 -30.94 -4.78
N GLY A 174 -7.55 -30.38 -5.94
CA GLY A 174 -8.39 -29.37 -6.60
C GLY A 174 -8.24 -27.95 -6.07
N GLY A 175 -7.51 -27.71 -4.98
CA GLY A 175 -7.34 -26.38 -4.40
C GLY A 175 -6.66 -25.37 -5.32
N ASN A 176 -5.72 -25.81 -6.13
CA ASN A 176 -5.06 -24.94 -7.12
C ASN A 176 -6.02 -24.42 -8.19
N LYS A 177 -7.08 -25.18 -8.55
CA LYS A 177 -8.11 -24.72 -9.48
C LYS A 177 -8.85 -23.49 -8.91
N ILE A 178 -9.15 -23.51 -7.61
CA ILE A 178 -9.77 -22.37 -6.91
C ILE A 178 -8.84 -21.15 -6.90
N LEU A 179 -7.56 -21.37 -6.60
CA LEU A 179 -6.57 -20.27 -6.60
C LEU A 179 -6.43 -19.67 -7.99
N ASN A 180 -6.29 -20.48 -9.02
CA ASN A 180 -6.24 -20.02 -10.40
C ASN A 180 -7.51 -19.28 -10.81
N TRP A 181 -8.69 -19.78 -10.39
CA TRP A 181 -9.94 -19.07 -10.66
C TRP A 181 -9.96 -17.67 -10.01
N ILE A 182 -9.52 -17.57 -8.75
CA ILE A 182 -9.42 -16.26 -8.06
C ILE A 182 -8.44 -15.33 -8.79
N ASP A 183 -7.32 -15.87 -9.27
CA ASP A 183 -6.29 -15.10 -9.94
C ASP A 183 -6.75 -14.53 -11.28
N ASN A 184 -7.51 -15.33 -12.03
CA ASN A 184 -8.04 -14.96 -13.34
C ASN A 184 -9.45 -14.34 -13.27
N CYS A 185 -10.01 -14.16 -12.06
CA CYS A 185 -11.30 -13.53 -11.89
C CYS A 185 -11.25 -12.07 -12.36
N PRO A 186 -12.10 -11.67 -13.33
CA PRO A 186 -12.19 -10.28 -13.75
C PRO A 186 -12.42 -9.33 -12.57
N ASN A 187 -11.82 -8.17 -12.59
CA ASN A 187 -11.86 -7.25 -11.45
C ASN A 187 -13.29 -6.77 -11.14
N ASP A 188 -14.14 -6.58 -12.15
CA ASP A 188 -15.56 -6.25 -11.96
C ASP A 188 -16.30 -7.36 -11.21
N LEU A 189 -16.09 -8.60 -11.63
CA LEU A 189 -16.68 -9.77 -10.96
C LEU A 189 -16.15 -9.92 -9.54
N TYR A 190 -14.84 -9.75 -9.34
CA TYR A 190 -14.22 -9.81 -8.02
C TYR A 190 -14.84 -8.77 -7.07
N SER A 191 -15.04 -7.54 -7.54
CA SER A 191 -15.68 -6.47 -6.80
C SER A 191 -17.12 -6.83 -6.42
N ALA A 192 -17.92 -7.30 -7.39
CA ALA A 192 -19.30 -7.74 -7.16
C ALA A 192 -19.38 -8.90 -6.15
N LEU A 193 -18.48 -9.89 -6.26
CA LEU A 193 -18.43 -11.04 -5.34
C LEU A 193 -18.00 -10.62 -3.93
N SER A 194 -17.10 -9.65 -3.81
CA SER A 194 -16.69 -9.09 -2.53
C SER A 194 -17.86 -8.41 -1.81
N TYR A 195 -18.71 -7.71 -2.55
CA TYR A 195 -19.94 -7.12 -2.04
C TYR A 195 -20.98 -8.19 -1.65
N LEU A 196 -21.19 -9.21 -2.48
CA LEU A 196 -22.14 -10.30 -2.25
C LEU A 196 -21.71 -11.26 -1.12
N GLY A 197 -20.43 -11.24 -0.76
CA GLY A 197 -19.86 -12.06 0.29
C GLY A 197 -19.83 -13.56 -0.03
N SER A 198 -19.76 -14.39 1.00
CA SER A 198 -19.50 -15.83 0.86
C SER A 198 -20.54 -16.61 0.02
N LYS A 199 -21.79 -16.16 -0.01
CA LYS A 199 -22.85 -16.80 -0.82
C LYS A 199 -22.61 -16.55 -2.31
N GLY A 200 -22.26 -15.33 -2.69
CA GLY A 200 -21.91 -14.98 -4.06
C GLY A 200 -20.70 -15.77 -4.55
N TRP A 201 -19.61 -15.74 -3.81
CA TRP A 201 -18.41 -16.51 -4.11
C TRP A 201 -18.70 -17.99 -4.33
N ARG A 202 -19.41 -18.63 -3.40
CA ARG A 202 -19.74 -20.05 -3.50
C ARG A 202 -20.60 -20.37 -4.72
N GLY A 203 -21.56 -19.51 -5.03
CA GLY A 203 -22.42 -19.69 -6.20
C GLY A 203 -21.64 -19.68 -7.50
N HIS A 204 -20.79 -18.69 -7.72
CA HIS A 204 -19.96 -18.56 -8.92
C HIS A 204 -18.92 -19.67 -9.03
N LEU A 205 -18.15 -19.95 -7.97
CA LEU A 205 -17.18 -21.02 -7.95
C LEU A 205 -17.81 -22.38 -8.29
N ASN A 206 -18.99 -22.69 -7.71
CA ASN A 206 -19.67 -23.94 -8.00
C ASN A 206 -20.15 -24.04 -9.45
N ASN A 207 -20.57 -22.94 -10.06
CA ASN A 207 -21.01 -22.93 -11.44
C ASN A 207 -19.85 -23.11 -12.41
N ASP A 208 -18.78 -22.35 -12.23
CA ASP A 208 -17.65 -22.33 -13.14
C ASP A 208 -16.80 -23.61 -13.04
N LEU A 209 -16.63 -24.13 -11.82
CA LEU A 209 -15.82 -25.35 -11.59
C LEU A 209 -16.60 -26.66 -11.77
N LYS A 210 -17.94 -26.65 -11.89
CA LYS A 210 -18.75 -27.86 -12.16
C LYS A 210 -18.48 -28.49 -13.53
N HIS A 211 -18.04 -27.69 -14.49
CA HIS A 211 -17.77 -28.17 -15.87
C HIS A 211 -16.34 -28.66 -16.05
N ASP A 212 -15.51 -28.50 -15.05
CA ASP A 212 -14.12 -28.97 -15.05
C ASP A 212 -14.07 -30.40 -14.49
N LYS A 213 -14.29 -31.39 -15.38
CA LYS A 213 -14.37 -32.81 -15.00
C LYS A 213 -13.03 -33.53 -14.87
N ASP A 214 -11.90 -32.80 -14.85
CA ASP A 214 -10.56 -33.38 -14.71
C ASP A 214 -9.93 -33.15 -13.33
#